data_b4468c7eb91f3cbd1ab2d546a0a550f9
#
_entry.id   b4468c7eb91f3cbd1ab2d546a0a550f9
#
_cell.length_a   1.000
_cell.length_b   1.000
_cell.length_c   1.000
_cell.angle_alpha   90.00
_cell.angle_beta   90.00
_cell.angle_gamma   90.00
#
_symmetry.space_group_name_H-M   'P 1'
#
loop_
_entity.id
_entity.type
_entity.pdbx_description
1 polymer ?
#
loop_
_entity_poly.entity_id
_entity_poly.type
_entity_poly.pdbx_seq_one_letter_code
_entity_poly.pdbx_strand_id
1 'polypeptide(L)'
;QFLAAEIVGGLLLIVISTVLIRLTYPESWMEAARDKVEEEAEEDEQDFDWKERIRSRYGWHLVGHKFASDWKMVWEEIVIGFTVAGFVAVLVPAAFWERIFLTGAGDSLPQWLIVLENAAVAPFVAAATFIGSMGNIPLATVLNANGVLFAGIMGFIYSDLMVPPLVAINAKYYGLRVALYIAGVMWVSIVITAVTLHGAFAVLGLTPESSRAVEEVSRFAIDYTFWLNLAMVVVAEVRPILLNVHLVRIQ
;
A
#
# COMPACT_ATOMS: atom_id res chain seq x y z
N GLN A 1 -7.15 -16.24 0.77
CA GLN A 1 -7.36 -15.82 -0.63
C GLN A 1 -6.73 -14.44 -0.86
N PHE A 2 -7.06 -13.40 -0.07
CA PHE A 2 -6.48 -12.06 -0.23
C PHE A 2 -4.96 -12.04 -0.11
N LEU A 3 -4.36 -12.72 0.88
CA LEU A 3 -2.90 -12.79 1.01
C LEU A 3 -2.23 -13.44 -0.22
N ALA A 4 -2.83 -14.50 -0.78
CA ALA A 4 -2.31 -15.12 -1.98
C ALA A 4 -2.42 -14.17 -3.19
N ALA A 5 -3.53 -13.44 -3.29
CA ALA A 5 -3.72 -12.41 -4.32
C ALA A 5 -2.71 -11.28 -4.19
N GLU A 6 -2.40 -10.85 -2.96
CA GLU A 6 -1.40 -9.81 -2.66
C GLU A 6 -0.02 -10.22 -3.19
N ILE A 7 0.42 -11.44 -2.87
CA ILE A 7 1.73 -11.94 -3.30
C ILE A 7 1.78 -12.11 -4.83
N VAL A 8 0.81 -12.81 -5.41
CA VAL A 8 0.77 -13.08 -6.87
C VAL A 8 0.58 -11.79 -7.65
N GLY A 9 -0.33 -10.94 -7.19
CA GLY A 9 -0.60 -9.67 -7.86
C GLY A 9 0.52 -8.66 -7.72
N GLY A 10 1.23 -8.63 -6.60
CA GLY A 10 2.43 -7.82 -6.45
C GLY A 10 3.51 -8.18 -7.49
N LEU A 11 3.76 -9.49 -7.69
CA LEU A 11 4.67 -9.96 -8.74
C LEU A 11 4.16 -9.59 -10.14
N LEU A 12 2.87 -9.78 -10.39
CA LEU A 12 2.25 -9.41 -11.66
C LEU A 12 2.32 -7.91 -11.92
N LEU A 13 2.09 -7.09 -10.90
CA LEU A 13 2.19 -5.64 -10.96
C LEU A 13 3.61 -5.19 -11.36
N ILE A 14 4.65 -5.81 -10.78
CA ILE A 14 6.05 -5.53 -11.14
C ILE A 14 6.30 -5.86 -12.62
N VAL A 15 5.83 -6.99 -13.09
CA VAL A 15 6.01 -7.40 -14.50
C VAL A 15 5.29 -6.43 -15.44
N ILE A 16 4.02 -6.15 -15.17
CA ILE A 16 3.19 -5.26 -16.00
C ILE A 16 3.77 -3.84 -16.02
N SER A 17 4.12 -3.28 -14.86
CA SER A 17 4.70 -1.94 -14.79
C SER A 17 6.06 -1.87 -15.51
N THR A 18 6.89 -2.92 -15.40
CA THR A 18 8.16 -3.00 -16.13
C THR A 18 7.94 -3.00 -17.65
N VAL A 19 6.97 -3.78 -18.13
CA VAL A 19 6.63 -3.82 -19.56
C VAL A 19 6.10 -2.46 -20.03
N LEU A 20 5.17 -1.85 -19.28
CA LEU A 20 4.61 -0.54 -19.62
C LEU A 20 5.69 0.54 -19.65
N ILE A 21 6.58 0.57 -18.67
CA ILE A 21 7.70 1.51 -18.66
C ILE A 21 8.58 1.30 -19.90
N ARG A 22 8.94 0.08 -20.24
CA ARG A 22 9.75 -0.19 -21.44
C ARG A 22 9.11 0.24 -22.74
N LEU A 23 7.78 0.17 -22.83
CA LEU A 23 7.01 0.54 -24.01
C LEU A 23 6.78 2.06 -24.14
N THR A 24 6.74 2.75 -23.00
CA THR A 24 6.32 4.18 -22.96
C THR A 24 7.42 5.11 -22.43
N TYR A 25 8.66 4.60 -22.23
CA TYR A 25 9.75 5.30 -21.58
C TYR A 25 10.04 6.68 -22.23
N PRO A 26 9.81 7.79 -21.51
CA PRO A 26 10.03 9.13 -22.04
C PRO A 26 11.49 9.56 -21.80
N GLU A 27 12.41 9.18 -22.71
CA GLU A 27 13.86 9.41 -22.55
C GLU A 27 14.20 10.83 -22.10
N SER A 28 13.70 11.84 -22.80
CA SER A 28 14.03 13.25 -22.50
C SER A 28 13.60 13.73 -21.11
N TRP A 29 12.51 13.16 -20.56
CA TRP A 29 12.04 13.52 -19.22
C TRP A 29 12.85 12.81 -18.15
N MET A 30 13.24 11.57 -18.42
CA MET A 30 14.03 10.76 -17.52
C MET A 30 15.47 11.23 -17.44
N GLU A 31 16.08 11.65 -18.55
CA GLU A 31 17.41 12.29 -18.57
C GLU A 31 17.41 13.55 -17.69
N ALA A 32 16.46 14.45 -17.92
CA ALA A 32 16.34 15.68 -17.12
C ALA A 32 16.11 15.41 -15.62
N ALA A 33 15.39 14.33 -15.27
CA ALA A 33 15.18 13.93 -13.89
C ALA A 33 16.45 13.32 -13.29
N ARG A 34 17.21 12.56 -14.08
CA ARG A 34 18.48 11.95 -13.67
C ARG A 34 19.54 13.00 -13.39
N ASP A 35 19.71 13.96 -14.30
CA ASP A 35 20.67 15.07 -14.12
C ASP A 35 20.38 15.82 -12.80
N LYS A 36 19.11 16.09 -12.52
CA LYS A 36 18.70 16.75 -11.29
C LYS A 36 19.05 15.95 -10.03
N VAL A 37 18.85 14.62 -10.07
CA VAL A 37 19.16 13.73 -8.92
C VAL A 37 20.68 13.58 -8.75
N GLU A 38 21.44 13.52 -9.86
CA GLU A 38 22.89 13.44 -9.83
C GLU A 38 23.51 14.72 -9.25
N GLU A 39 22.99 15.90 -9.61
CA GLU A 39 23.41 17.18 -9.00
C GLU A 39 23.18 17.21 -7.47
N GLU A 40 22.01 16.74 -7.00
CA GLU A 40 21.69 16.65 -5.57
C GLU A 40 22.52 15.58 -4.85
N ALA A 41 22.91 14.48 -5.53
CA ALA A 41 23.68 13.38 -4.95
C ALA A 41 25.17 13.73 -4.78
N GLU A 42 25.78 14.52 -5.66
CA GLU A 42 27.17 14.98 -5.55
C GLU A 42 27.40 15.84 -4.30
N GLU A 43 26.36 16.51 -3.78
CA GLU A 43 26.44 17.26 -2.52
C GLU A 43 26.46 16.37 -1.27
N ASP A 44 26.04 15.11 -1.37
CA ASP A 44 25.85 14.16 -0.24
C ASP A 44 26.86 13.00 -0.21
N GLU A 45 27.83 12.90 -1.13
CA GLU A 45 28.88 11.87 -1.12
C GLU A 45 29.82 12.01 0.09
N GLN A 46 29.31 11.71 1.27
CA GLN A 46 30.13 11.29 2.40
C GLN A 46 30.51 9.83 2.21
N ASP A 47 31.81 9.56 2.28
CA ASP A 47 32.44 8.24 2.19
C ASP A 47 31.71 7.22 3.10
N PHE A 48 30.77 6.45 2.52
CA PHE A 48 29.86 5.58 3.26
C PHE A 48 30.40 4.16 3.32
N ASP A 49 31.26 3.86 4.32
CA ASP A 49 31.68 2.47 4.57
C ASP A 49 30.60 1.70 5.36
N TRP A 50 29.76 0.97 4.63
CA TRP A 50 28.73 0.11 5.20
C TRP A 50 29.27 -1.02 6.09
N LYS A 51 30.50 -1.53 5.84
CA LYS A 51 31.14 -2.60 6.60
C LYS A 51 31.56 -2.11 7.98
N GLU A 52 32.08 -0.91 8.06
CA GLU A 52 32.42 -0.27 9.31
C GLU A 52 31.14 0.00 10.14
N ARG A 53 30.08 0.50 9.51
CA ARG A 53 28.80 0.79 10.19
C ARG A 53 28.12 -0.45 10.75
N ILE A 54 28.08 -1.58 10.02
CA ILE A 54 27.52 -2.84 10.52
C ILE A 54 28.28 -3.33 11.77
N ARG A 55 29.58 -3.09 11.87
CA ARG A 55 30.41 -3.51 13.01
C ARG A 55 30.41 -2.48 14.17
N SER A 56 29.96 -1.26 13.91
CA SER A 56 29.97 -0.20 14.91
C SER A 56 28.73 -0.21 15.80
N ARG A 57 28.89 0.13 17.09
CA ARG A 57 27.74 0.34 18.00
C ARG A 57 26.86 1.50 17.54
N TYR A 58 27.44 2.51 16.91
CA TYR A 58 26.72 3.66 16.36
C TYR A 58 25.79 3.24 15.21
N GLY A 59 26.26 2.35 14.31
CA GLY A 59 25.41 1.82 13.24
C GLY A 59 24.17 1.07 13.78
N TRP A 60 24.35 0.23 14.79
CA TRP A 60 23.23 -0.47 15.41
C TRP A 60 22.28 0.45 16.18
N HIS A 61 22.78 1.52 16.78
CA HIS A 61 21.95 2.55 17.42
C HIS A 61 21.07 3.26 16.37
N LEU A 62 21.64 3.64 15.22
CA LEU A 62 20.89 4.21 14.11
C LEU A 62 19.79 3.28 13.60
N VAL A 63 20.10 1.99 13.42
CA VAL A 63 19.10 0.98 13.03
C VAL A 63 17.98 0.89 14.07
N GLY A 64 18.31 0.87 15.36
CA GLY A 64 17.30 0.83 16.43
C GLY A 64 16.42 2.08 16.46
N HIS A 65 17.02 3.25 16.31
CA HIS A 65 16.29 4.52 16.26
C HIS A 65 15.37 4.60 15.03
N LYS A 66 15.89 4.21 13.86
CA LYS A 66 15.11 4.17 12.63
C LYS A 66 13.94 3.20 12.73
N PHE A 67 14.21 1.99 13.28
CA PHE A 67 13.15 0.99 13.51
C PHE A 67 12.05 1.52 14.44
N ALA A 68 12.41 2.19 15.55
CA ALA A 68 11.42 2.76 16.45
C ALA A 68 10.59 3.88 15.77
N SER A 69 11.25 4.71 14.95
CA SER A 69 10.57 5.74 14.16
C SER A 69 9.60 5.15 13.14
N ASP A 70 10.04 4.10 12.40
CA ASP A 70 9.21 3.43 11.41
C ASP A 70 8.04 2.70 12.08
N TRP A 71 8.25 2.08 13.25
CA TRP A 71 7.19 1.45 14.03
C TRP A 71 6.14 2.46 14.50
N LYS A 72 6.58 3.64 14.96
CA LYS A 72 5.65 4.71 15.34
C LYS A 72 4.80 5.15 14.15
N MET A 73 5.40 5.33 12.98
CA MET A 73 4.69 5.69 11.75
C MET A 73 3.63 4.64 11.39
N VAL A 74 4.00 3.36 11.37
CA VAL A 74 3.09 2.24 11.09
C VAL A 74 1.92 2.20 12.09
N TRP A 75 2.20 2.39 13.37
CA TRP A 75 1.16 2.43 14.40
C TRP A 75 0.17 3.58 14.20
N GLU A 76 0.67 4.78 13.88
CA GLU A 76 -0.17 5.94 13.57
C GLU A 76 -1.07 5.65 12.35
N GLU A 77 -0.54 5.07 11.28
CA GLU A 77 -1.32 4.67 10.10
C GLU A 77 -2.39 3.63 10.42
N ILE A 78 -2.09 2.63 11.23
CA ILE A 78 -3.05 1.61 11.67
C ILE A 78 -4.21 2.27 12.45
N VAL A 79 -3.90 3.10 13.44
CA VAL A 79 -4.93 3.77 14.26
C VAL A 79 -5.80 4.68 13.41
N ILE A 80 -5.21 5.47 12.53
CA ILE A 80 -5.94 6.35 11.60
C ILE A 80 -6.81 5.49 10.67
N GLY A 81 -6.26 4.44 10.07
CA GLY A 81 -6.96 3.56 9.16
C GLY A 81 -8.18 2.88 9.79
N PHE A 82 -8.04 2.30 10.98
CA PHE A 82 -9.17 1.71 11.71
C PHE A 82 -10.21 2.75 12.13
N THR A 83 -9.76 3.93 12.54
CA THR A 83 -10.67 5.02 12.92
C THR A 83 -11.49 5.48 11.71
N VAL A 84 -10.83 5.77 10.58
CA VAL A 84 -11.53 6.18 9.35
C VAL A 84 -12.43 5.06 8.84
N ALA A 85 -11.95 3.82 8.79
CA ALA A 85 -12.77 2.68 8.38
C ALA A 85 -14.01 2.50 9.27
N GLY A 86 -13.88 2.69 10.58
CA GLY A 86 -15.00 2.65 11.51
C GLY A 86 -16.04 3.75 11.24
N PHE A 87 -15.59 4.99 11.03
CA PHE A 87 -16.48 6.09 10.65
C PHE A 87 -17.15 5.84 9.30
N VAL A 88 -16.39 5.40 8.31
CA VAL A 88 -16.89 5.10 6.96
C VAL A 88 -17.94 3.97 7.02
N ALA A 89 -17.69 2.92 7.79
CA ALA A 89 -18.62 1.79 7.94
C ALA A 89 -19.98 2.21 8.52
N VAL A 90 -20.00 3.23 9.39
CA VAL A 90 -21.22 3.68 10.07
C VAL A 90 -21.92 4.83 9.34
N LEU A 91 -21.15 5.78 8.81
CA LEU A 91 -21.70 7.03 8.28
C LEU A 91 -21.95 6.98 6.77
N VAL A 92 -21.22 6.13 6.03
CA VAL A 92 -21.36 6.07 4.57
C VAL A 92 -22.35 4.96 4.20
N PRO A 93 -23.51 5.30 3.63
CA PRO A 93 -24.52 4.31 3.28
C PRO A 93 -24.05 3.43 2.12
N ALA A 94 -24.51 2.17 2.09
CA ALA A 94 -24.19 1.21 1.02
C ALA A 94 -24.51 1.76 -0.38
N ALA A 95 -25.61 2.52 -0.52
CA ALA A 95 -26.01 3.14 -1.78
C ALA A 95 -24.96 4.12 -2.35
N PHE A 96 -24.08 4.68 -1.53
CA PHE A 96 -22.96 5.51 -1.99
C PHE A 96 -21.93 4.64 -2.72
N TRP A 97 -21.57 3.50 -2.15
CA TRP A 97 -20.61 2.56 -2.73
C TRP A 97 -21.16 1.90 -4.00
N GLU A 98 -22.45 1.54 -4.00
CA GLU A 98 -23.14 1.00 -5.17
C GLU A 98 -23.09 1.96 -6.37
N ARG A 99 -23.17 3.27 -6.14
CA ARG A 99 -23.07 4.28 -7.20
C ARG A 99 -21.65 4.50 -7.69
N ILE A 100 -20.67 4.50 -6.79
CA ILE A 100 -19.26 4.71 -7.16
C ILE A 100 -18.69 3.52 -7.90
N PHE A 101 -19.02 2.29 -7.45
CA PHE A 101 -18.48 1.05 -8.00
C PHE A 101 -19.48 0.32 -8.91
N LEU A 102 -20.57 0.94 -9.28
CA LEU A 102 -21.62 0.41 -10.16
C LEU A 102 -22.09 -1.03 -9.81
N THR A 103 -21.92 -1.45 -8.55
CA THR A 103 -22.24 -2.83 -8.11
C THR A 103 -23.73 -3.14 -8.19
N GLY A 104 -24.59 -2.11 -8.12
CA GLY A 104 -26.04 -2.22 -8.33
C GLY A 104 -26.49 -2.26 -9.81
N ALA A 105 -25.56 -2.10 -10.77
CA ALA A 105 -25.88 -1.98 -12.19
C ALA A 105 -25.82 -3.32 -12.96
N GLY A 106 -25.76 -4.46 -12.26
CA GLY A 106 -25.61 -5.80 -12.86
C GLY A 106 -26.68 -6.18 -13.88
N ASP A 107 -27.91 -5.65 -13.74
CA ASP A 107 -29.02 -5.88 -14.67
C ASP A 107 -28.91 -5.03 -15.95
N SER A 108 -28.17 -3.93 -15.91
CA SER A 108 -28.08 -2.95 -17.00
C SER A 108 -26.74 -2.93 -17.73
N LEU A 109 -25.67 -3.40 -17.08
CA LEU A 109 -24.32 -3.39 -17.62
C LEU A 109 -23.71 -4.79 -17.66
N PRO A 110 -22.87 -5.09 -18.67
CA PRO A 110 -22.16 -6.36 -18.73
C PRO A 110 -21.15 -6.47 -17.59
N GLN A 111 -21.02 -7.65 -16.99
CA GLN A 111 -20.18 -7.92 -15.83
C GLN A 111 -18.71 -7.47 -16.01
N TRP A 112 -18.14 -7.67 -17.20
CA TRP A 112 -16.76 -7.28 -17.46
C TRP A 112 -16.54 -5.75 -17.35
N LEU A 113 -17.56 -4.96 -17.67
CA LEU A 113 -17.49 -3.51 -17.57
C LEU A 113 -17.51 -3.05 -16.10
N ILE A 114 -18.32 -3.71 -15.26
CA ILE A 114 -18.36 -3.44 -13.82
C ILE A 114 -17.03 -3.82 -13.18
N VAL A 115 -16.43 -4.95 -13.57
CA VAL A 115 -15.10 -5.37 -13.10
C VAL A 115 -14.02 -4.34 -13.47
N LEU A 116 -14.03 -3.89 -14.73
CA LEU A 116 -13.08 -2.89 -15.21
C LEU A 116 -13.24 -1.54 -14.50
N GLU A 117 -14.49 -1.11 -14.34
CA GLU A 117 -14.82 0.13 -13.64
C GLU A 117 -14.37 0.08 -12.18
N ASN A 118 -14.69 -1.01 -11.45
CA ASN A 118 -14.25 -1.20 -10.08
C ASN A 118 -12.71 -1.12 -9.95
N ALA A 119 -11.98 -1.78 -10.85
CA ALA A 119 -10.52 -1.73 -10.87
C ALA A 119 -9.98 -0.34 -11.18
N ALA A 120 -10.64 0.41 -12.07
CA ALA A 120 -10.19 1.73 -12.50
C ALA A 120 -10.50 2.85 -11.50
N VAL A 121 -11.63 2.75 -10.78
CA VAL A 121 -12.09 3.76 -9.82
C VAL A 121 -11.44 3.58 -8.45
N ALA A 122 -11.20 2.35 -8.03
CA ALA A 122 -10.68 2.04 -6.70
C ALA A 122 -9.38 2.78 -6.33
N PRO A 123 -8.38 2.94 -7.22
CA PRO A 123 -7.18 3.72 -6.92
C PRO A 123 -7.45 5.20 -6.60
N PHE A 124 -8.46 5.81 -7.23
CA PHE A 124 -8.83 7.19 -6.93
C PHE A 124 -9.54 7.30 -5.59
N VAL A 125 -10.38 6.30 -5.25
CA VAL A 125 -11.00 6.24 -3.93
C VAL A 125 -9.94 6.11 -2.85
N ALA A 126 -8.93 5.26 -3.02
CA ALA A 126 -7.82 5.14 -2.09
C ALA A 126 -7.01 6.44 -1.99
N ALA A 127 -6.68 7.07 -3.13
CA ALA A 127 -5.98 8.35 -3.16
C ALA A 127 -6.75 9.45 -2.39
N ALA A 128 -8.07 9.44 -2.45
CA ALA A 128 -8.93 10.40 -1.74
C ALA A 128 -8.97 10.19 -0.22
N THR A 129 -8.61 9.00 0.27
CA THR A 129 -8.57 8.74 1.72
C THR A 129 -7.34 9.31 2.40
N PHE A 130 -6.26 9.57 1.67
CA PHE A 130 -4.95 10.00 2.20
C PHE A 130 -4.39 9.07 3.29
N ILE A 131 -4.85 7.83 3.34
CA ILE A 131 -4.42 6.84 4.32
C ILE A 131 -3.26 6.04 3.73
N GLY A 132 -2.24 5.76 4.54
CA GLY A 132 -1.10 4.93 4.11
C GLY A 132 -1.47 3.44 4.00
N SER A 133 -0.52 2.64 3.50
CA SER A 133 -0.69 1.23 3.14
C SER A 133 -1.36 0.38 4.21
N MET A 134 -0.92 0.53 5.46
CA MET A 134 -1.45 -0.27 6.57
C MET A 134 -2.88 0.13 6.93
N GLY A 135 -3.23 1.41 6.76
CA GLY A 135 -4.57 1.93 7.02
C GLY A 135 -5.58 1.57 5.94
N ASN A 136 -5.13 1.25 4.74
CA ASN A 136 -6.00 0.84 3.63
C ASN A 136 -6.64 -0.54 3.85
N ILE A 137 -6.00 -1.45 4.61
CA ILE A 137 -6.53 -2.80 4.86
C ILE A 137 -7.91 -2.78 5.56
N PRO A 138 -8.09 -2.06 6.68
CA PRO A 138 -9.42 -1.94 7.30
C PRO A 138 -10.48 -1.36 6.37
N LEU A 139 -10.11 -0.35 5.58
CA LEU A 139 -11.06 0.27 4.65
C LEU A 139 -11.39 -0.65 3.47
N ALA A 140 -10.43 -1.42 2.95
CA ALA A 140 -10.68 -2.47 1.97
C ALA A 140 -11.70 -3.51 2.47
N THR A 141 -11.66 -3.84 3.77
CA THR A 141 -12.65 -4.72 4.41
C THR A 141 -14.05 -4.10 4.38
N VAL A 142 -14.17 -2.80 4.65
CA VAL A 142 -15.45 -2.08 4.56
C VAL A 142 -15.96 -2.07 3.12
N LEU A 143 -15.10 -1.83 2.13
CA LEU A 143 -15.48 -1.89 0.70
C LEU A 143 -15.98 -3.29 0.32
N ASN A 144 -15.30 -4.34 0.75
CA ASN A 144 -15.72 -5.73 0.52
C ASN A 144 -17.10 -6.02 1.14
N ALA A 145 -17.34 -5.56 2.37
CA ALA A 145 -18.63 -5.71 3.05
C ALA A 145 -19.77 -4.96 2.33
N ASN A 146 -19.45 -3.90 1.58
CA ASN A 146 -20.42 -3.13 0.78
C ASN A 146 -20.53 -3.62 -0.68
N GLY A 147 -19.99 -4.80 -0.99
CA GLY A 147 -20.19 -5.45 -2.28
C GLY A 147 -19.25 -4.99 -3.40
N VAL A 148 -18.21 -4.23 -3.08
CA VAL A 148 -17.19 -3.88 -4.08
C VAL A 148 -16.51 -5.17 -4.57
N LEU A 149 -16.38 -5.30 -5.89
CA LEU A 149 -15.84 -6.51 -6.50
C LEU A 149 -14.36 -6.72 -6.11
N PHE A 150 -13.93 -7.97 -6.15
CA PHE A 150 -12.54 -8.35 -5.85
C PHE A 150 -11.51 -7.54 -6.66
N ALA A 151 -11.79 -7.23 -7.94
CA ALA A 151 -10.94 -6.34 -8.74
C ALA A 151 -10.82 -4.93 -8.13
N GLY A 152 -11.93 -4.36 -7.63
CA GLY A 152 -11.93 -3.06 -6.97
C GLY A 152 -11.12 -3.08 -5.67
N ILE A 153 -11.26 -4.15 -4.87
CA ILE A 153 -10.52 -4.30 -3.61
C ILE A 153 -9.02 -4.41 -3.86
N MET A 154 -8.60 -5.22 -4.83
CA MET A 154 -7.19 -5.34 -5.20
C MET A 154 -6.65 -4.04 -5.80
N GLY A 155 -7.43 -3.36 -6.64
CA GLY A 155 -7.09 -2.03 -7.16
C GLY A 155 -6.92 -0.99 -6.05
N PHE A 156 -7.76 -1.04 -5.02
CA PHE A 156 -7.68 -0.18 -3.84
C PHE A 156 -6.40 -0.45 -3.04
N ILE A 157 -6.08 -1.72 -2.74
CA ILE A 157 -4.90 -2.10 -1.96
C ILE A 157 -3.60 -1.72 -2.69
N TYR A 158 -3.50 -1.97 -4.00
CA TYR A 158 -2.28 -1.67 -4.77
C TYR A 158 -2.07 -0.17 -5.05
N SER A 159 -3.03 0.69 -4.74
CA SER A 159 -2.97 2.12 -5.07
C SER A 159 -2.06 2.96 -4.18
N ASP A 160 -1.42 2.37 -3.19
CA ASP A 160 -0.54 3.07 -2.25
C ASP A 160 0.54 3.91 -2.93
N LEU A 161 1.00 3.48 -4.11
CA LEU A 161 1.99 4.21 -4.90
C LEU A 161 1.42 5.42 -5.66
N MET A 162 0.11 5.63 -5.61
CA MET A 162 -0.60 6.72 -6.29
C MET A 162 -1.16 7.78 -5.33
N VAL A 163 -0.98 7.61 -4.03
CA VAL A 163 -1.49 8.59 -3.05
C VAL A 163 -0.84 9.96 -3.26
N PRO A 164 -1.60 11.06 -3.11
CA PRO A 164 -1.11 12.41 -3.40
C PRO A 164 0.20 12.79 -2.70
N PRO A 165 0.46 12.41 -1.43
CA PRO A 165 1.74 12.67 -0.79
C PRO A 165 2.93 12.05 -1.54
N LEU A 166 2.80 10.82 -2.02
CA LEU A 166 3.87 10.15 -2.75
C LEU A 166 4.10 10.77 -4.13
N VAL A 167 3.02 11.16 -4.82
CA VAL A 167 3.12 11.90 -6.08
C VAL A 167 3.82 13.25 -5.86
N ALA A 168 3.54 13.95 -4.76
CA ALA A 168 4.20 15.20 -4.40
C ALA A 168 5.70 15.00 -4.10
N ILE A 169 6.06 13.92 -3.40
CA ILE A 169 7.47 13.55 -3.16
C ILE A 169 8.17 13.28 -4.51
N ASN A 170 7.60 12.46 -5.36
CA ASN A 170 8.15 12.19 -6.68
C ASN A 170 8.29 13.47 -7.52
N ALA A 171 7.31 14.39 -7.43
CA ALA A 171 7.37 15.67 -8.13
C ALA A 171 8.51 16.57 -7.61
N LYS A 172 8.82 16.50 -6.33
CA LYS A 172 9.96 17.24 -5.72
C LYS A 172 11.30 16.75 -6.28
N TYR A 173 11.52 15.44 -6.34
CA TYR A 173 12.81 14.86 -6.77
C TYR A 173 12.95 14.78 -8.29
N TYR A 174 11.92 14.34 -9.01
CA TYR A 174 11.98 14.03 -10.44
C TYR A 174 11.27 15.07 -11.33
N GLY A 175 10.59 16.03 -10.72
CA GLY A 175 9.73 16.99 -11.41
C GLY A 175 8.31 16.46 -11.68
N LEU A 176 7.36 17.40 -11.84
CA LEU A 176 5.93 17.08 -11.94
C LEU A 176 5.59 16.17 -13.13
N ARG A 177 6.25 16.36 -14.28
CA ARG A 177 5.99 15.54 -15.48
C ARG A 177 6.30 14.08 -15.26
N VAL A 178 7.47 13.78 -14.65
CA VAL A 178 7.89 12.42 -14.34
C VAL A 178 6.99 11.82 -13.23
N ALA A 179 6.65 12.60 -12.21
CA ALA A 179 5.73 12.15 -11.15
C ALA A 179 4.36 11.75 -11.69
N LEU A 180 3.77 12.54 -12.60
CA LEU A 180 2.51 12.22 -13.25
C LEU A 180 2.61 11.03 -14.20
N TYR A 181 3.74 10.89 -14.90
CA TYR A 181 4.01 9.70 -15.71
C TYR A 181 4.06 8.44 -14.85
N ILE A 182 4.78 8.47 -13.74
CA ILE A 182 4.85 7.35 -12.78
C ILE A 182 3.44 7.01 -12.27
N ALA A 183 2.67 8.00 -11.83
CA ALA A 183 1.31 7.79 -11.37
C ALA A 183 0.40 7.18 -12.45
N GLY A 184 0.51 7.66 -13.69
CA GLY A 184 -0.24 7.13 -14.83
C GLY A 184 0.12 5.68 -15.18
N VAL A 185 1.40 5.35 -15.23
CA VAL A 185 1.89 3.97 -15.44
C VAL A 185 1.42 3.05 -14.32
N MET A 186 1.52 3.51 -13.07
CA MET A 186 1.06 2.74 -11.91
C MET A 186 -0.45 2.50 -11.97
N TRP A 187 -1.25 3.53 -12.29
CA TRP A 187 -2.69 3.36 -12.44
C TRP A 187 -3.05 2.31 -13.48
N VAL A 188 -2.48 2.39 -14.69
CA VAL A 188 -2.73 1.40 -15.75
C VAL A 188 -2.28 0.01 -15.31
N SER A 189 -1.11 -0.11 -14.67
CA SER A 189 -0.58 -1.38 -14.16
C SER A 189 -1.51 -2.00 -13.11
N ILE A 190 -2.02 -1.19 -12.19
CA ILE A 190 -2.95 -1.62 -11.14
C ILE A 190 -4.25 -2.13 -11.75
N VAL A 191 -4.83 -1.38 -12.70
CA VAL A 191 -6.08 -1.79 -13.36
C VAL A 191 -5.90 -3.13 -14.08
N ILE A 192 -4.84 -3.28 -14.88
CA ILE A 192 -4.56 -4.53 -15.60
C ILE A 192 -4.35 -5.68 -14.61
N THR A 193 -3.56 -5.46 -13.55
CA THR A 193 -3.30 -6.47 -12.51
C THR A 193 -4.59 -6.89 -11.80
N ALA A 194 -5.40 -5.94 -11.37
CA ALA A 194 -6.64 -6.21 -10.64
C ALA A 194 -7.67 -6.98 -11.49
N VAL A 195 -7.83 -6.59 -12.76
CA VAL A 195 -8.72 -7.29 -13.70
C VAL A 195 -8.19 -8.70 -13.99
N THR A 196 -6.89 -8.85 -14.20
CA THR A 196 -6.25 -10.16 -14.46
C THR A 196 -6.41 -11.10 -13.28
N LEU A 197 -6.16 -10.61 -12.06
CA LEU A 197 -6.36 -11.38 -10.83
C LEU A 197 -7.83 -11.78 -10.65
N HIS A 198 -8.75 -10.85 -10.87
CA HIS A 198 -10.18 -11.14 -10.77
C HIS A 198 -10.58 -12.25 -11.73
N GLY A 199 -10.15 -12.18 -12.99
CA GLY A 199 -10.40 -13.21 -14.00
C GLY A 199 -9.76 -14.55 -13.64
N ALA A 200 -8.50 -14.55 -13.23
CA ALA A 200 -7.79 -15.77 -12.84
C ALA A 200 -8.44 -16.46 -11.63
N PHE A 201 -8.79 -15.69 -10.60
CA PHE A 201 -9.43 -16.21 -9.39
C PHE A 201 -10.87 -16.70 -9.69
N ALA A 202 -11.59 -16.03 -10.60
CA ALA A 202 -12.90 -16.48 -11.04
C ALA A 202 -12.84 -17.84 -11.77
N VAL A 203 -11.88 -18.02 -12.69
CA VAL A 203 -11.67 -19.29 -13.39
C VAL A 203 -11.28 -20.42 -12.45
N LEU A 204 -10.49 -20.13 -11.43
CA LEU A 204 -10.05 -21.09 -10.42
C LEU A 204 -11.11 -21.36 -9.32
N GLY A 205 -12.23 -20.64 -9.32
CA GLY A 205 -13.24 -20.74 -8.26
C GLY A 205 -12.74 -20.25 -6.89
N LEU A 206 -11.74 -19.38 -6.87
CA LEU A 206 -11.08 -18.85 -5.66
C LEU A 206 -11.48 -17.40 -5.35
N THR A 207 -12.41 -16.82 -6.11
CA THR A 207 -12.85 -15.43 -5.86
C THR A 207 -13.40 -15.32 -4.45
N PRO A 208 -12.88 -14.39 -3.61
CA PRO A 208 -13.42 -14.17 -2.28
C PRO A 208 -14.88 -13.73 -2.38
N GLU A 209 -15.75 -14.38 -1.63
CA GLU A 209 -17.12 -13.91 -1.47
C GLU A 209 -17.12 -12.61 -0.67
N SER A 210 -17.98 -11.66 -1.06
CA SER A 210 -18.18 -10.47 -0.26
C SER A 210 -18.87 -10.89 1.04
N SER A 211 -18.09 -11.03 2.12
CA SER A 211 -18.67 -11.32 3.42
C SER A 211 -19.30 -10.04 3.96
N ARG A 212 -20.60 -9.98 4.06
CA ARG A 212 -21.34 -8.89 4.74
C ARG A 212 -21.03 -8.80 6.23
N ALA A 213 -20.20 -9.66 6.76
CA ALA A 213 -19.87 -9.75 8.17
C ALA A 213 -18.52 -9.09 8.46
N VAL A 214 -18.50 -7.77 8.59
CA VAL A 214 -17.42 -7.04 9.28
C VAL A 214 -17.18 -7.65 10.68
N GLU A 215 -18.22 -8.21 11.30
CA GLU A 215 -18.16 -8.90 12.60
C GLU A 215 -17.31 -10.19 12.57
N GLU A 216 -17.21 -10.91 11.45
CA GLU A 216 -16.39 -12.13 11.39
C GLU A 216 -14.89 -11.84 11.27
N VAL A 217 -14.52 -10.73 10.65
CA VAL A 217 -13.12 -10.34 10.47
C VAL A 217 -12.52 -9.72 11.73
N SER A 218 -13.36 -9.15 12.60
CA SER A 218 -12.94 -8.45 13.83
C SER A 218 -13.02 -9.31 15.10
N ARG A 219 -13.20 -10.62 15.00
CA ARG A 219 -13.20 -11.50 16.19
C ARG A 219 -11.81 -11.58 16.79
N PHE A 220 -11.67 -11.06 18.01
CA PHE A 220 -10.49 -11.28 18.81
C PHE A 220 -10.42 -12.79 19.17
N ALA A 221 -9.45 -13.48 18.61
CA ALA A 221 -9.18 -14.89 18.93
C ALA A 221 -7.77 -15.02 19.50
N ILE A 222 -7.64 -15.77 20.60
CA ILE A 222 -6.33 -16.13 21.16
C ILE A 222 -5.85 -17.38 20.42
N ASP A 223 -5.39 -17.18 19.19
CA ASP A 223 -4.84 -18.20 18.31
C ASP A 223 -3.31 -18.03 18.12
N TYR A 224 -2.74 -18.79 17.19
CA TYR A 224 -1.30 -18.68 16.89
C TYR A 224 -0.90 -17.27 16.42
N THR A 225 -1.80 -16.56 15.73
CA THR A 225 -1.58 -15.21 15.24
C THR A 225 -1.46 -14.21 16.39
N PHE A 226 -2.31 -14.37 17.43
CA PHE A 226 -2.21 -13.57 18.65
C PHE A 226 -0.84 -13.73 19.32
N TRP A 227 -0.39 -14.98 19.50
CA TRP A 227 0.90 -15.25 20.14
C TRP A 227 2.08 -14.79 19.31
N LEU A 228 2.00 -14.93 17.99
CA LEU A 228 3.03 -14.43 17.07
C LEU A 228 3.13 -12.90 17.13
N ASN A 229 2.00 -12.21 17.08
CA ASN A 229 1.94 -10.75 17.19
C ASN A 229 2.47 -10.26 18.54
N LEU A 230 2.08 -10.93 19.64
CA LEU A 230 2.58 -10.61 20.97
C LEU A 230 4.11 -10.79 21.06
N ALA A 231 4.63 -11.88 20.51
CA ALA A 231 6.08 -12.12 20.48
C ALA A 231 6.80 -11.03 19.67
N MET A 232 6.26 -10.61 18.52
CA MET A 232 6.83 -9.56 17.70
C MET A 232 6.78 -8.19 18.37
N VAL A 233 5.71 -7.86 19.08
CA VAL A 233 5.61 -6.63 19.89
C VAL A 233 6.67 -6.63 20.99
N VAL A 234 6.84 -7.73 21.72
CA VAL A 234 7.88 -7.86 22.74
C VAL A 234 9.28 -7.66 22.14
N VAL A 235 9.58 -8.27 20.99
CA VAL A 235 10.86 -8.08 20.30
C VAL A 235 11.06 -6.61 19.88
N ALA A 236 10.00 -5.97 19.40
CA ALA A 236 10.03 -4.56 18.97
C ALA A 236 10.30 -3.61 20.15
N GLU A 237 9.65 -3.84 21.30
CA GLU A 237 9.77 -2.98 22.49
C GLU A 237 11.06 -3.23 23.30
N VAL A 238 11.52 -4.46 23.39
CA VAL A 238 12.72 -4.79 24.19
C VAL A 238 14.00 -4.25 23.55
N ARG A 239 14.11 -4.24 22.23
CA ARG A 239 15.33 -3.80 21.54
C ARG A 239 15.70 -2.33 21.76
N PRO A 240 14.79 -1.35 21.61
CA PRO A 240 15.08 0.05 21.90
C PRO A 240 15.42 0.30 23.37
N ILE A 241 14.77 -0.40 24.29
CA ILE A 241 15.02 -0.26 25.74
C ILE A 241 16.41 -0.74 26.10
N LEU A 242 16.86 -1.88 25.59
CA LEU A 242 18.21 -2.41 25.82
C LEU A 242 19.29 -1.50 25.24
N LEU A 243 19.02 -0.82 24.11
CA LEU A 243 19.95 0.14 23.51
C LEU A 243 20.02 1.44 24.29
N ASN A 244 18.92 1.93 24.85
CA ASN A 244 18.87 3.15 25.65
C ASN A 244 19.47 2.99 27.05
N VAL A 245 19.27 1.87 27.72
CA VAL A 245 19.82 1.63 29.07
C VAL A 245 21.36 1.62 29.08
N HIS A 246 22.00 1.29 27.96
CA HIS A 246 23.47 1.31 27.88
C HIS A 246 24.06 2.72 27.65
N LEU A 247 23.28 3.67 27.13
CA LEU A 247 23.76 5.05 26.88
C LEU A 247 23.70 5.93 28.15
N VAL A 248 22.74 5.68 29.05
CA VAL A 248 22.63 6.42 30.31
C VAL A 248 23.76 6.07 31.31
N ARG A 249 24.50 4.99 31.06
CA ARG A 249 25.64 4.56 31.91
C ARG A 249 27.00 5.12 31.48
N ILE A 250 27.07 5.93 30.41
CA ILE A 250 28.33 6.44 29.84
C ILE A 250 28.40 8.00 29.92
N GLN A 251 27.44 8.65 30.57
CA GLN A 251 27.52 10.03 31.05
C GLN A 251 27.77 10.00 32.57
#